data_1889cdb15796d79e352f8418df8bcb2c
#
_entry.id   1889cdb15796d79e352f8418df8bcb2c
#
_cell.length_a   1.000
_cell.length_b   1.000
_cell.length_c   1.000
_cell.angle_alpha   90.00
_cell.angle_beta   90.00
_cell.angle_gamma   90.00
#
_symmetry.space_group_name_H-M   'P 1'
#
loop_
_entity.id
_entity.type
_entity.pdbx_description
1 polymer ?
#
loop_
_entity_poly.entity_id
_entity_poly.type
_entity_poly.pdbx_seq_one_letter_code
_entity_poly.pdbx_strand_id
1 'polypeptide(L)'
;MAIVDGLVEAGRFVAEMTWKTWWALVLGFTIAGAVQAFVTEERMTDLLGGRGLRALGLGSFFGFLSSSCSFGAVATTKSIFKKGASPEASFGAFQFASTNLVIEIGLVMWILLGWQFVAADVFGGILMILLLAGITKYVVPDEWFAAARENLGDEGARDPVCGMEVDPEEEDTYSVETDDGTEYFCSQSCKETYRNRDTDDTWRDKLLTREGWKNAFRNAIGEWDMLWKDIAAGFVVAALIAAFVPESFWTGLFSLAPEGTFAWVALGSVIGVAVGVLTFVCSVANIPFAVVLWNAGIPFGGVMSFIFADLIVPHIVNMYRKYYGARLAAVLFVSIFTLAAVSGVVIHYTWATVGLIPQPGSAGGTAPSGYATILNVVFSAVFLAEIYVTFFESSGGDEGTMAHAD
;
A
#
# COMPACT_ATOMS: atom_id res chain seq x y z
N MET A 1 33.70 -1.87 20.30
CA MET A 1 33.68 -0.54 19.72
C MET A 1 32.88 -0.56 18.41
N ALA A 2 33.30 -1.26 17.36
CA ALA A 2 32.60 -1.25 16.06
C ALA A 2 31.09 -1.58 16.06
N ILE A 3 30.62 -2.52 16.91
CA ILE A 3 29.18 -2.87 16.99
C ILE A 3 28.39 -1.73 17.65
N VAL A 4 28.92 -1.12 18.70
CA VAL A 4 28.23 -0.01 19.38
C VAL A 4 28.15 1.21 18.47
N ASP A 5 29.24 1.51 17.76
CA ASP A 5 29.28 2.62 16.80
C ASP A 5 28.26 2.38 15.65
N GLY A 6 28.19 1.15 15.12
CA GLY A 6 27.19 0.78 14.11
C GLY A 6 25.75 0.89 14.60
N LEU A 7 25.45 0.50 15.84
CA LEU A 7 24.12 0.66 16.43
C LEU A 7 23.74 2.14 16.65
N VAL A 8 24.69 2.97 17.03
CA VAL A 8 24.46 4.42 17.16
C VAL A 8 24.19 5.05 15.79
N GLU A 9 24.95 4.63 14.77
CA GLU A 9 24.72 5.09 13.38
C GLU A 9 23.36 4.64 12.85
N ALA A 10 22.98 3.38 13.07
CA ALA A 10 21.65 2.89 12.73
C ALA A 10 20.54 3.69 13.44
N GLY A 11 20.69 3.94 14.74
CA GLY A 11 19.72 4.73 15.51
C GLY A 11 19.59 6.18 14.98
N ARG A 12 20.71 6.78 14.59
CA ARG A 12 20.71 8.09 13.95
C ARG A 12 20.00 8.08 12.60
N PHE A 13 20.25 7.08 11.78
CA PHE A 13 19.61 6.90 10.49
C PHE A 13 18.07 6.80 10.64
N VAL A 14 17.59 5.96 11.58
CA VAL A 14 16.14 5.83 11.87
C VAL A 14 15.55 7.19 12.27
N ALA A 15 16.20 7.89 13.21
CA ALA A 15 15.71 9.19 13.69
C ALA A 15 15.65 10.23 12.55
N GLU A 16 16.69 10.31 11.72
CA GLU A 16 16.73 11.24 10.58
C GLU A 16 15.68 10.91 9.52
N MET A 17 15.49 9.64 9.18
CA MET A 17 14.49 9.21 8.20
C MET A 17 13.07 9.46 8.72
N THR A 18 12.80 9.09 9.97
CA THR A 18 11.51 9.37 10.60
C THR A 18 11.21 10.87 10.60
N TRP A 19 12.17 11.71 11.00
CA TRP A 19 11.99 13.16 11.02
C TRP A 19 11.75 13.76 9.63
N LYS A 20 12.45 13.27 8.60
CA LYS A 20 12.27 13.74 7.22
C LYS A 20 10.92 13.37 6.64
N THR A 21 10.37 12.20 6.98
CA THR A 21 9.16 11.64 6.37
C THR A 21 7.90 11.83 7.20
N TRP A 22 8.01 12.24 8.47
CA TRP A 22 6.90 12.32 9.43
C TRP A 22 5.66 13.07 8.90
N TRP A 23 5.87 14.31 8.42
CA TRP A 23 4.77 15.12 7.91
C TRP A 23 4.08 14.49 6.70
N ALA A 24 4.85 13.83 5.82
CA ALA A 24 4.33 13.21 4.61
C ALA A 24 3.50 11.97 4.94
N LEU A 25 3.91 11.20 5.95
CA LEU A 25 3.15 10.05 6.44
C LEU A 25 1.83 10.50 7.07
N VAL A 26 1.85 11.51 7.94
CA VAL A 26 0.61 12.03 8.53
C VAL A 26 -0.33 12.56 7.46
N LEU A 27 0.17 13.40 6.53
CA LEU A 27 -0.63 13.90 5.42
C LEU A 27 -1.22 12.76 4.57
N GLY A 28 -0.39 11.77 4.22
CA GLY A 28 -0.82 10.65 3.41
C GLY A 28 -1.94 9.85 4.08
N PHE A 29 -1.78 9.48 5.34
CA PHE A 29 -2.81 8.73 6.07
C PHE A 29 -4.07 9.56 6.35
N THR A 30 -3.95 10.87 6.59
CA THR A 30 -5.12 11.77 6.67
C THR A 30 -5.92 11.75 5.35
N ILE A 31 -5.23 11.82 4.20
CA ILE A 31 -5.88 11.75 2.88
C ILE A 31 -6.51 10.38 2.68
N ALA A 32 -5.79 9.30 2.98
CA ALA A 32 -6.30 7.93 2.87
C ALA A 32 -7.56 7.72 3.71
N GLY A 33 -7.54 8.13 4.97
CA GLY A 33 -8.68 8.05 5.87
C GLY A 33 -9.88 8.88 5.40
N ALA A 34 -9.62 10.06 4.81
CA ALA A 34 -10.67 10.89 4.22
C ALA A 34 -11.29 10.20 3.00
N VAL A 35 -10.50 9.62 2.12
CA VAL A 35 -11.00 8.88 0.94
C VAL A 35 -11.85 7.69 1.37
N GLN A 36 -11.40 6.90 2.34
CA GLN A 36 -12.16 5.77 2.87
C GLN A 36 -13.49 6.18 3.50
N ALA A 37 -13.54 7.35 4.15
CA ALA A 37 -14.79 7.87 4.73
C ALA A 37 -15.80 8.32 3.67
N PHE A 38 -15.33 8.83 2.53
CA PHE A 38 -16.20 9.45 1.51
C PHE A 38 -16.50 8.53 0.32
N VAL A 39 -15.69 7.48 0.07
CA VAL A 39 -15.86 6.54 -1.04
C VAL A 39 -16.20 5.15 -0.51
N THR A 40 -17.38 4.63 -0.86
CA THR A 40 -17.83 3.30 -0.44
C THR A 40 -17.36 2.21 -1.40
N GLU A 41 -17.02 1.01 -0.89
CA GLU A 41 -16.63 -0.16 -1.70
C GLU A 41 -17.71 -0.60 -2.69
N GLU A 42 -18.98 -0.47 -2.33
CA GLU A 42 -20.12 -0.85 -3.19
C GLU A 42 -20.11 -0.05 -4.50
N ARG A 43 -19.93 1.27 -4.43
CA ARG A 43 -19.82 2.11 -5.63
C ARG A 43 -18.58 1.79 -6.48
N MET A 44 -17.48 1.38 -5.84
CA MET A 44 -16.30 0.93 -6.57
C MET A 44 -16.59 -0.35 -7.35
N THR A 45 -17.27 -1.30 -6.74
CA THR A 45 -17.55 -2.63 -7.34
C THR A 45 -18.45 -2.52 -8.56
N ASP A 46 -19.52 -1.77 -8.50
CA ASP A 46 -20.46 -1.54 -9.62
C ASP A 46 -19.76 -0.97 -10.86
N LEU A 47 -18.79 -0.10 -10.64
CA LEU A 47 -18.02 0.54 -11.71
C LEU A 47 -16.92 -0.35 -12.28
N LEU A 48 -16.42 -1.33 -11.51
CA LEU A 48 -15.31 -2.22 -11.85
C LEU A 48 -15.74 -3.54 -12.50
N GLY A 49 -17.05 -3.85 -12.57
CA GLY A 49 -17.57 -5.07 -13.22
C GLY A 49 -17.39 -5.12 -14.73
N GLY A 50 -17.08 -3.99 -15.38
CA GLY A 50 -16.80 -3.91 -16.80
C GLY A 50 -15.43 -4.50 -17.19
N ARG A 51 -15.28 -4.89 -18.47
CA ARG A 51 -14.00 -5.33 -19.05
C ARG A 51 -13.43 -4.22 -19.95
N GLY A 52 -12.11 -4.05 -19.95
CA GLY A 52 -11.39 -3.15 -20.87
C GLY A 52 -10.77 -1.92 -20.21
N LEU A 53 -10.32 -0.95 -21.03
CA LEU A 53 -9.55 0.21 -20.58
C LEU A 53 -10.30 1.10 -19.57
N ARG A 54 -11.64 1.15 -19.65
CA ARG A 54 -12.44 1.91 -18.69
C ARG A 54 -12.38 1.29 -17.29
N ALA A 55 -12.52 -0.03 -17.19
CA ALA A 55 -12.41 -0.74 -15.92
C ALA A 55 -10.99 -0.65 -15.35
N LEU A 56 -9.95 -0.73 -16.21
CA LEU A 56 -8.58 -0.49 -15.79
C LEU A 56 -8.37 0.93 -15.25
N GLY A 57 -8.83 1.94 -15.97
CA GLY A 57 -8.71 3.33 -15.55
C GLY A 57 -9.43 3.61 -14.23
N LEU A 58 -10.63 3.09 -14.06
CA LEU A 58 -11.39 3.21 -12.81
C LEU A 58 -10.73 2.41 -11.68
N GLY A 59 -10.25 1.17 -11.94
CA GLY A 59 -9.51 0.37 -10.96
C GLY A 59 -8.24 1.07 -10.49
N SER A 60 -7.47 1.66 -11.41
CA SER A 60 -6.28 2.45 -11.07
C SER A 60 -6.63 3.71 -10.28
N PHE A 61 -7.69 4.40 -10.65
CA PHE A 61 -8.15 5.61 -9.96
C PHE A 61 -8.63 5.30 -8.54
N PHE A 62 -9.44 4.27 -8.37
CA PHE A 62 -9.87 3.85 -7.04
C PHE A 62 -8.73 3.26 -6.21
N GLY A 63 -7.81 2.52 -6.83
CA GLY A 63 -6.58 2.08 -6.17
C GLY A 63 -5.76 3.26 -5.66
N PHE A 64 -5.47 4.24 -6.52
CA PHE A 64 -4.78 5.47 -6.15
C PHE A 64 -5.45 6.20 -4.98
N LEU A 65 -6.78 6.27 -4.98
CA LEU A 65 -7.54 6.90 -3.90
C LEU A 65 -7.61 6.04 -2.63
N SER A 66 -7.66 4.71 -2.78
CA SER A 66 -7.83 3.78 -1.65
C SER A 66 -6.64 3.77 -0.70
N SER A 67 -5.45 4.19 -1.18
CA SER A 67 -4.21 4.31 -0.42
C SER A 67 -4.13 3.28 0.72
N SER A 68 -3.65 2.10 0.44
CA SER A 68 -3.65 1.00 1.41
C SER A 68 -2.25 0.39 1.51
N CYS A 69 -1.92 -0.16 2.67
CA CYS A 69 -0.78 -1.08 2.74
C CYS A 69 -1.00 -2.29 1.85
N SER A 70 0.05 -3.03 1.52
CA SER A 70 -0.04 -4.22 0.66
C SER A 70 -1.04 -5.24 1.18
N PHE A 71 -1.21 -5.38 2.50
CA PHE A 71 -2.24 -6.22 3.12
C PHE A 71 -3.66 -5.71 2.86
N GLY A 72 -3.89 -4.43 3.12
CA GLY A 72 -5.18 -3.77 2.87
C GLY A 72 -5.55 -3.83 1.39
N ALA A 73 -4.58 -3.56 0.49
CA ALA A 73 -4.77 -3.67 -0.94
C ALA A 73 -5.21 -5.07 -1.38
N VAL A 74 -4.58 -6.13 -0.84
CA VAL A 74 -4.95 -7.53 -1.14
C VAL A 74 -6.32 -7.86 -0.57
N ALA A 75 -6.63 -7.42 0.66
CA ALA A 75 -7.94 -7.65 1.28
C ALA A 75 -9.07 -6.95 0.52
N THR A 76 -8.88 -5.69 0.13
CA THR A 76 -9.87 -4.96 -0.69
C THR A 76 -9.98 -5.55 -2.09
N THR A 77 -8.85 -5.94 -2.72
CA THR A 77 -8.86 -6.65 -4.01
C THR A 77 -9.68 -7.94 -3.92
N LYS A 78 -9.54 -8.71 -2.83
CA LYS A 78 -10.35 -9.90 -2.55
C LYS A 78 -11.84 -9.54 -2.52
N SER A 79 -12.21 -8.51 -1.76
CA SER A 79 -13.61 -8.07 -1.61
C SER A 79 -14.23 -7.67 -2.96
N ILE A 80 -13.59 -6.74 -3.70
CA ILE A 80 -14.12 -6.30 -5.00
C ILE A 80 -14.14 -7.42 -6.05
N PHE A 81 -13.14 -8.32 -6.03
CA PHE A 81 -13.11 -9.47 -6.92
C PHE A 81 -14.21 -10.48 -6.60
N LYS A 82 -14.48 -10.77 -5.32
CA LYS A 82 -15.61 -11.61 -4.86
C LYS A 82 -16.95 -11.04 -5.32
N LYS A 83 -17.13 -9.72 -5.21
CA LYS A 83 -18.35 -9.00 -5.62
C LYS A 83 -18.54 -8.84 -7.14
N GLY A 84 -17.62 -9.34 -7.97
CA GLY A 84 -17.80 -9.41 -9.42
C GLY A 84 -16.92 -8.49 -10.26
N ALA A 85 -16.00 -7.71 -9.67
CA ALA A 85 -15.04 -6.93 -10.43
C ALA A 85 -14.19 -7.83 -11.35
N SER A 86 -13.83 -7.32 -12.54
CA SER A 86 -13.01 -8.10 -13.47
C SER A 86 -11.61 -8.37 -12.92
N PRO A 87 -10.97 -9.51 -13.27
CA PRO A 87 -9.61 -9.82 -12.84
C PRO A 87 -8.61 -8.72 -13.22
N GLU A 88 -8.76 -8.15 -14.42
CA GLU A 88 -7.90 -7.09 -14.91
C GLU A 88 -8.02 -5.82 -14.07
N ALA A 89 -9.23 -5.45 -13.66
CA ALA A 89 -9.46 -4.29 -12.82
C ALA A 89 -9.02 -4.52 -11.38
N SER A 90 -9.21 -5.73 -10.84
CA SER A 90 -8.87 -6.09 -9.46
C SER A 90 -7.36 -6.26 -9.28
N PHE A 91 -6.78 -7.28 -9.94
CA PHE A 91 -5.35 -7.64 -9.79
C PHE A 91 -4.44 -6.75 -10.63
N GLY A 92 -4.86 -6.41 -11.86
CA GLY A 92 -4.05 -5.63 -12.78
C GLY A 92 -3.99 -4.14 -12.43
N ALA A 93 -5.10 -3.55 -12.01
CA ALA A 93 -5.19 -2.12 -11.82
C ALA A 93 -5.31 -1.69 -10.35
N PHE A 94 -6.39 -2.09 -9.68
CA PHE A 94 -6.66 -1.64 -8.31
C PHE A 94 -5.55 -2.01 -7.34
N GLN A 95 -5.17 -3.29 -7.28
CA GLN A 95 -4.21 -3.79 -6.31
C GLN A 95 -2.84 -3.12 -6.45
N PHE A 96 -2.34 -2.96 -7.67
CA PHE A 96 -1.04 -2.32 -7.91
C PHE A 96 -1.10 -0.81 -7.66
N ALA A 97 -2.16 -0.14 -8.10
CA ALA A 97 -2.30 1.30 -7.91
C ALA A 97 -2.44 1.69 -6.43
N SER A 98 -3.12 0.86 -5.62
CA SER A 98 -3.35 1.12 -4.19
C SER A 98 -2.12 0.92 -3.30
N THR A 99 -1.04 0.36 -3.84
CA THR A 99 0.21 0.15 -3.10
C THR A 99 1.36 0.99 -3.61
N ASN A 100 1.44 1.24 -4.92
CA ASN A 100 2.60 1.90 -5.53
C ASN A 100 2.30 3.33 -6.01
N LEU A 101 1.09 3.61 -6.50
CA LEU A 101 0.75 4.92 -7.07
C LEU A 101 0.07 5.86 -6.06
N VAL A 102 0.24 5.64 -4.77
CA VAL A 102 -0.43 6.41 -3.73
C VAL A 102 0.34 7.67 -3.33
N ILE A 103 -0.39 8.65 -2.82
CA ILE A 103 0.16 10.00 -2.55
C ILE A 103 1.28 9.95 -1.52
N GLU A 104 1.13 9.19 -0.45
CA GLU A 104 2.10 9.09 0.64
C GLU A 104 3.43 8.49 0.16
N ILE A 105 3.40 7.45 -0.66
CA ILE A 105 4.61 6.87 -1.25
C ILE A 105 5.28 7.88 -2.17
N GLY A 106 4.50 8.53 -3.04
CA GLY A 106 5.01 9.58 -3.92
C GLY A 106 5.69 10.72 -3.14
N LEU A 107 5.10 11.17 -2.04
CA LEU A 107 5.66 12.22 -1.18
C LEU A 107 6.95 11.77 -0.48
N VAL A 108 6.94 10.58 0.12
CA VAL A 108 8.13 10.01 0.79
C VAL A 108 9.25 9.81 -0.23
N MET A 109 8.93 9.27 -1.40
CA MET A 109 9.88 9.08 -2.49
C MET A 109 10.45 10.40 -2.99
N TRP A 110 9.61 11.43 -3.15
CA TRP A 110 10.08 12.77 -3.55
C TRP A 110 11.09 13.33 -2.56
N ILE A 111 10.82 13.19 -1.26
CA ILE A 111 11.68 13.72 -0.19
C ILE A 111 13.01 12.96 -0.14
N LEU A 112 12.98 11.64 -0.25
CA LEU A 112 14.14 10.79 0.00
C LEU A 112 14.97 10.52 -1.26
N LEU A 113 14.32 10.34 -2.41
CA LEU A 113 14.96 9.95 -3.67
C LEU A 113 14.91 11.06 -4.74
N GLY A 114 13.90 11.92 -4.68
CA GLY A 114 13.70 13.01 -5.64
C GLY A 114 12.59 12.76 -6.65
N TRP A 115 12.17 13.83 -7.35
CA TRP A 115 11.04 13.80 -8.27
C TRP A 115 11.22 12.86 -9.47
N GLN A 116 12.48 12.59 -9.87
CA GLN A 116 12.79 11.68 -10.97
C GLN A 116 12.34 10.25 -10.68
N PHE A 117 12.47 9.82 -9.43
CA PHE A 117 11.98 8.52 -8.98
C PHE A 117 10.45 8.48 -8.93
N VAL A 118 9.79 9.56 -8.48
CA VAL A 118 8.33 9.67 -8.48
C VAL A 118 7.79 9.60 -9.91
N ALA A 119 8.40 10.32 -10.85
CA ALA A 119 8.02 10.25 -12.26
C ALA A 119 8.22 8.85 -12.85
N ALA A 120 9.30 8.17 -12.45
CA ALA A 120 9.60 6.79 -12.83
C ALA A 120 8.59 5.81 -12.25
N ASP A 121 8.17 6.02 -11.01
CA ASP A 121 7.16 5.22 -10.33
C ASP A 121 5.79 5.33 -11.02
N VAL A 122 5.34 6.54 -11.32
CA VAL A 122 4.09 6.76 -12.07
C VAL A 122 4.15 6.11 -13.46
N PHE A 123 5.23 6.32 -14.21
CA PHE A 123 5.39 5.71 -15.53
C PHE A 123 5.45 4.19 -15.45
N GLY A 124 6.26 3.65 -14.55
CA GLY A 124 6.42 2.22 -14.35
C GLY A 124 5.16 1.59 -13.78
N GLY A 125 4.46 2.26 -12.89
CA GLY A 125 3.18 1.82 -12.35
C GLY A 125 2.12 1.67 -13.44
N ILE A 126 2.00 2.63 -14.34
CA ILE A 126 1.11 2.51 -15.51
C ILE A 126 1.54 1.33 -16.39
N LEU A 127 2.85 1.17 -16.64
CA LEU A 127 3.38 0.05 -17.41
C LEU A 127 3.05 -1.29 -16.74
N MET A 128 3.28 -1.41 -15.43
CA MET A 128 2.96 -2.61 -14.64
C MET A 128 1.47 -2.96 -14.71
N ILE A 129 0.59 -1.97 -14.54
CA ILE A 129 -0.86 -2.14 -14.63
C ILE A 129 -1.27 -2.68 -16.00
N LEU A 130 -0.77 -2.09 -17.07
CA LEU A 130 -1.09 -2.52 -18.43
C LEU A 130 -0.58 -3.94 -18.73
N LEU A 131 0.64 -4.25 -18.33
CA LEU A 131 1.24 -5.56 -18.54
C LEU A 131 0.56 -6.64 -17.67
N LEU A 132 0.29 -6.36 -16.41
CA LEU A 132 -0.38 -7.30 -15.51
C LEU A 132 -1.83 -7.55 -15.95
N ALA A 133 -2.56 -6.51 -16.37
CA ALA A 133 -3.88 -6.66 -16.98
C ALA A 133 -3.82 -7.46 -18.29
N GLY A 134 -2.76 -7.32 -19.08
CA GLY A 134 -2.53 -8.16 -20.26
C GLY A 134 -2.35 -9.63 -19.89
N ILE A 135 -1.55 -9.93 -18.86
CA ILE A 135 -1.35 -11.32 -18.39
C ILE A 135 -2.66 -11.90 -17.86
N THR A 136 -3.37 -11.18 -16.99
CA THR A 136 -4.64 -11.65 -16.41
C THR A 136 -5.71 -11.90 -17.49
N LYS A 137 -5.67 -11.16 -18.60
CA LYS A 137 -6.63 -11.29 -19.68
C LYS A 137 -6.30 -12.38 -20.70
N TYR A 138 -5.00 -12.53 -21.05
CA TYR A 138 -4.60 -13.35 -22.20
C TYR A 138 -3.86 -14.63 -21.82
N VAL A 139 -3.27 -14.67 -20.62
CA VAL A 139 -2.42 -15.80 -20.19
C VAL A 139 -3.14 -16.66 -19.15
N VAL A 140 -3.92 -16.07 -18.25
CA VAL A 140 -4.62 -16.80 -17.19
C VAL A 140 -5.99 -17.25 -17.68
N PRO A 141 -6.30 -18.57 -17.66
CA PRO A 141 -7.63 -19.07 -18.04
C PRO A 141 -8.74 -18.54 -17.11
N ASP A 142 -9.89 -18.20 -17.68
CA ASP A 142 -11.06 -17.72 -16.91
C ASP A 142 -11.54 -18.74 -15.85
N GLU A 143 -11.31 -20.04 -16.10
CA GLU A 143 -11.63 -21.13 -15.16
C GLU A 143 -10.87 -21.00 -13.82
N TRP A 144 -9.65 -20.46 -13.82
CA TRP A 144 -8.87 -20.28 -12.60
C TRP A 144 -9.43 -19.13 -11.74
N PHE A 145 -9.92 -18.09 -12.39
CA PHE A 145 -10.60 -17.01 -11.68
C PHE A 145 -11.98 -17.44 -11.16
N ALA A 146 -12.69 -18.30 -11.91
CA ALA A 146 -13.96 -18.89 -11.45
C ALA A 146 -13.72 -19.75 -10.20
N ALA A 147 -12.72 -20.67 -10.24
CA ALA A 147 -12.34 -21.49 -9.10
C ALA A 147 -11.88 -20.63 -7.89
N ALA A 148 -11.16 -19.54 -8.14
CA ALA A 148 -10.74 -18.62 -7.08
C ALA A 148 -11.93 -17.92 -6.43
N ARG A 149 -12.98 -17.54 -7.20
CA ARG A 149 -14.22 -16.98 -6.65
C ARG A 149 -15.01 -18.01 -5.83
N GLU A 150 -15.05 -19.25 -6.27
CA GLU A 150 -15.69 -20.34 -5.55
C GLU A 150 -15.01 -20.57 -4.19
N ASN A 151 -13.67 -20.63 -4.17
CA ASN A 151 -12.90 -20.71 -2.92
C ASN A 151 -13.18 -19.54 -1.96
N LEU A 152 -13.44 -18.35 -2.48
CA LEU A 152 -13.79 -17.17 -1.67
C LEU A 152 -15.24 -17.21 -1.17
N GLY A 153 -16.12 -18.03 -1.78
CA GLY A 153 -17.48 -18.24 -1.34
C GLY A 153 -17.57 -19.04 -0.05
N ASP A 154 -16.64 -19.96 0.18
CA ASP A 154 -16.60 -20.89 1.31
C ASP A 154 -15.91 -20.30 2.56
N GLU A 155 -15.28 -19.13 2.47
CA GLU A 155 -14.73 -18.45 3.66
C GLU A 155 -15.84 -17.77 4.46
N GLY A 156 -15.74 -17.82 5.79
CA GLY A 156 -16.63 -17.17 6.75
C GLY A 156 -16.96 -15.72 6.41
N ALA A 157 -18.09 -15.25 6.87
CA ALA A 157 -18.53 -13.87 6.65
C ALA A 157 -17.53 -12.88 7.28
N ARG A 158 -17.45 -11.69 6.71
CA ARG A 158 -16.68 -10.58 7.29
C ARG A 158 -17.61 -9.45 7.66
N ASP A 159 -17.36 -8.87 8.82
CA ASP A 159 -18.03 -7.66 9.24
C ASP A 159 -17.74 -6.50 8.26
N PRO A 160 -18.76 -5.96 7.58
CA PRO A 160 -18.59 -4.90 6.59
C PRO A 160 -18.21 -3.54 7.20
N VAL A 161 -18.20 -3.42 8.52
CA VAL A 161 -17.86 -2.17 9.22
C VAL A 161 -16.40 -2.16 9.67
N CYS A 162 -15.92 -3.26 10.27
CA CYS A 162 -14.57 -3.32 10.83
C CYS A 162 -13.63 -4.30 10.12
N GLY A 163 -14.15 -5.11 9.17
CA GLY A 163 -13.35 -6.08 8.40
C GLY A 163 -12.97 -7.35 9.15
N MET A 164 -13.39 -7.52 10.42
CA MET A 164 -13.11 -8.73 11.19
C MET A 164 -13.82 -9.95 10.58
N GLU A 165 -13.15 -11.09 10.65
CA GLU A 165 -13.71 -12.39 10.25
C GLU A 165 -14.76 -12.81 11.26
N VAL A 166 -15.96 -13.14 10.76
CA VAL A 166 -17.13 -13.49 11.57
C VAL A 166 -17.59 -14.87 11.14
N ASP A 167 -17.76 -15.77 12.10
CA ASP A 167 -18.36 -17.08 11.83
C ASP A 167 -19.89 -16.93 11.80
N PRO A 168 -20.56 -17.16 10.65
CA PRO A 168 -22.01 -17.06 10.56
C PRO A 168 -22.77 -18.05 11.43
N GLU A 169 -22.10 -19.15 11.85
CA GLU A 169 -22.71 -20.23 12.65
C GLU A 169 -22.52 -20.02 14.16
N GLU A 170 -21.79 -19.00 14.60
CA GLU A 170 -21.56 -18.69 16.01
C GLU A 170 -22.80 -18.05 16.65
N GLU A 171 -23.23 -18.52 17.82
CA GLU A 171 -24.45 -18.06 18.51
C GLU A 171 -24.50 -16.56 18.81
N ASP A 172 -23.33 -15.91 18.93
CA ASP A 172 -23.19 -14.48 19.22
C ASP A 172 -23.04 -13.59 17.97
N THR A 173 -23.26 -14.15 16.77
CA THR A 173 -23.11 -13.43 15.51
C THR A 173 -24.32 -12.56 15.20
N TYR A 174 -24.09 -11.27 15.00
CA TYR A 174 -25.13 -10.33 14.60
C TYR A 174 -25.29 -10.33 13.08
N SER A 175 -26.52 -10.28 12.56
CA SER A 175 -26.79 -10.25 11.13
C SER A 175 -27.84 -9.22 10.74
N VAL A 176 -27.78 -8.75 9.48
CA VAL A 176 -28.78 -7.91 8.82
C VAL A 176 -29.08 -8.49 7.45
N GLU A 177 -30.35 -8.71 7.14
CA GLU A 177 -30.77 -9.08 5.78
C GLU A 177 -30.79 -7.83 4.90
N THR A 178 -30.14 -7.92 3.74
CA THR A 178 -30.09 -6.89 2.70
C THR A 178 -30.59 -7.47 1.39
N ASP A 179 -30.87 -6.63 0.41
CA ASP A 179 -31.33 -7.07 -0.92
C ASP A 179 -30.29 -7.95 -1.64
N ASP A 180 -28.99 -7.81 -1.26
CA ASP A 180 -27.87 -8.57 -1.83
C ASP A 180 -27.49 -9.82 -1.01
N GLY A 181 -28.16 -10.08 0.14
CA GLY A 181 -27.88 -11.23 1.01
C GLY A 181 -27.86 -10.87 2.49
N THR A 182 -27.35 -11.81 3.33
CA THR A 182 -27.23 -11.60 4.77
C THR A 182 -25.80 -11.10 5.09
N GLU A 183 -25.71 -9.92 5.67
CA GLU A 183 -24.43 -9.38 6.19
C GLU A 183 -24.28 -9.73 7.66
N TYR A 184 -23.05 -10.15 8.06
CA TYR A 184 -22.74 -10.60 9.41
C TYR A 184 -21.79 -9.62 10.10
N PHE A 185 -21.96 -9.43 11.43
CA PHE A 185 -21.22 -8.44 12.21
C PHE A 185 -20.60 -9.09 13.45
N CYS A 186 -19.39 -8.71 13.78
CA CYS A 186 -18.67 -9.19 14.97
C CYS A 186 -19.24 -8.62 16.29
N SER A 187 -20.04 -7.55 16.22
CA SER A 187 -20.61 -6.89 17.40
C SER A 187 -21.89 -6.14 17.06
N GLN A 188 -22.71 -5.90 18.08
CA GLN A 188 -23.90 -5.09 17.94
C GLN A 188 -23.59 -3.64 17.52
N SER A 189 -22.46 -3.10 17.98
CA SER A 189 -21.99 -1.75 17.59
C SER A 189 -21.71 -1.66 16.09
N CYS A 190 -21.09 -2.68 15.48
CA CYS A 190 -20.88 -2.74 14.02
C CYS A 190 -22.21 -2.82 13.28
N LYS A 191 -23.15 -3.66 13.76
CA LYS A 191 -24.48 -3.77 13.19
C LYS A 191 -25.26 -2.47 13.22
N GLU A 192 -25.20 -1.72 14.34
CA GLU A 192 -25.85 -0.43 14.49
C GLU A 192 -25.18 0.63 13.59
N THR A 193 -23.86 0.64 13.52
CA THR A 193 -23.11 1.51 12.61
C THR A 193 -23.50 1.24 11.15
N TYR A 194 -23.68 -0.01 10.77
CA TYR A 194 -24.12 -0.40 9.43
C TYR A 194 -25.57 0.06 9.14
N ARG A 195 -26.48 -0.15 10.09
CA ARG A 195 -27.89 0.29 9.97
C ARG A 195 -28.05 1.81 9.91
N ASN A 196 -27.21 2.53 10.63
CA ASN A 196 -27.21 4.01 10.67
C ASN A 196 -26.41 4.61 9.50
N ARG A 197 -25.89 3.79 8.59
CA ARG A 197 -25.39 4.28 7.30
C ARG A 197 -26.57 4.75 6.48
N ASP A 198 -26.79 6.07 6.46
CA ASP A 198 -27.69 6.67 5.48
C ASP A 198 -27.18 6.38 4.08
N THR A 199 -27.85 5.46 3.39
CA THR A 199 -27.50 5.03 2.02
C THR A 199 -27.74 6.13 0.99
N ASP A 200 -28.42 7.20 1.36
CA ASP A 200 -28.74 8.34 0.50
C ASP A 200 -27.77 9.53 0.59
N ASP A 201 -26.85 9.55 1.57
CA ASP A 201 -25.90 10.63 1.69
C ASP A 201 -24.86 10.60 0.55
N THR A 202 -24.90 11.65 -0.27
CA THR A 202 -23.86 11.83 -1.30
C THR A 202 -22.52 12.15 -0.66
N TRP A 203 -21.40 11.77 -1.32
CA TRP A 203 -20.05 12.11 -0.84
C TRP A 203 -19.87 13.61 -0.52
N ARG A 204 -20.65 14.49 -1.18
CA ARG A 204 -20.66 15.95 -0.92
C ARG A 204 -21.27 16.30 0.42
N ASP A 205 -22.32 15.61 0.80
CA ASP A 205 -22.99 15.84 2.09
C ASP A 205 -22.07 15.38 3.23
N LYS A 206 -21.42 14.24 3.08
CA LYS A 206 -20.41 13.74 4.02
C LYS A 206 -19.21 14.67 4.17
N LEU A 207 -18.72 15.27 3.08
CA LEU A 207 -17.63 16.28 3.13
C LEU A 207 -17.98 17.55 3.92
N LEU A 208 -19.26 17.92 3.96
CA LEU A 208 -19.73 19.12 4.65
C LEU A 208 -20.16 18.85 6.09
N THR A 209 -20.25 17.58 6.50
CA THR A 209 -20.66 17.18 7.84
C THR A 209 -19.47 17.00 8.77
N ARG A 210 -19.63 17.34 10.04
CA ARG A 210 -18.64 17.08 11.09
C ARG A 210 -18.40 15.58 11.29
N GLU A 211 -19.45 14.77 11.11
CA GLU A 211 -19.40 13.32 11.24
C GLU A 211 -18.54 12.67 10.15
N GLY A 212 -18.63 13.14 8.91
CA GLY A 212 -17.76 12.68 7.82
C GLY A 212 -16.27 12.88 8.12
N TRP A 213 -15.89 14.04 8.67
CA TRP A 213 -14.51 14.30 9.06
C TRP A 213 -14.06 13.51 10.30
N LYS A 214 -14.95 13.25 11.26
CA LYS A 214 -14.64 12.34 12.37
C LYS A 214 -14.32 10.93 11.87
N ASN A 215 -15.12 10.43 10.94
CA ASN A 215 -14.87 9.12 10.33
C ASN A 215 -13.56 9.12 9.55
N ALA A 216 -13.25 10.20 8.82
CA ALA A 216 -11.97 10.35 8.13
C ALA A 216 -10.78 10.28 9.10
N PHE A 217 -10.85 10.94 10.23
CA PHE A 217 -9.79 10.91 11.25
C PHE A 217 -9.67 9.55 11.96
N ARG A 218 -10.80 8.89 12.23
CA ARG A 218 -10.78 7.52 12.77
C ARG A 218 -10.14 6.54 11.81
N ASN A 219 -10.47 6.65 10.53
CA ASN A 219 -9.85 5.81 9.50
C ASN A 219 -8.34 6.08 9.37
N ALA A 220 -7.92 7.36 9.43
CA ALA A 220 -6.51 7.72 9.42
C ALA A 220 -5.74 7.11 10.60
N ILE A 221 -6.31 7.16 11.82
CA ILE A 221 -5.72 6.51 13.01
C ILE A 221 -5.73 4.99 12.86
N GLY A 222 -6.77 4.40 12.25
CA GLY A 222 -6.81 2.97 11.93
C GLY A 222 -5.67 2.54 11.01
N GLU A 223 -5.34 3.33 9.98
CA GLU A 223 -4.17 3.10 9.12
C GLU A 223 -2.86 3.17 9.90
N TRP A 224 -2.72 4.15 10.82
CA TRP A 224 -1.56 4.22 11.70
C TRP A 224 -1.43 2.98 12.58
N ASP A 225 -2.51 2.56 13.24
CA ASP A 225 -2.47 1.40 14.15
C ASP A 225 -2.08 0.12 13.42
N MET A 226 -2.52 -0.03 12.17
CA MET A 226 -2.19 -1.17 11.33
C MET A 226 -0.73 -1.13 10.85
N LEU A 227 -0.18 0.04 10.51
CA LEU A 227 1.05 0.17 9.73
C LEU A 227 2.29 0.61 10.53
N TRP A 228 2.15 1.24 11.71
CA TRP A 228 3.30 1.81 12.43
C TRP A 228 4.39 0.80 12.75
N LYS A 229 4.02 -0.46 13.04
CA LYS A 229 4.99 -1.52 13.34
C LYS A 229 5.80 -1.90 12.10
N ASP A 230 5.14 -1.98 10.95
CA ASP A 230 5.78 -2.32 9.69
C ASP A 230 6.68 -1.19 9.20
N ILE A 231 6.24 0.06 9.34
CA ILE A 231 7.05 1.24 9.02
C ILE A 231 8.28 1.30 9.92
N ALA A 232 8.11 1.14 11.24
CA ALA A 232 9.21 1.13 12.18
C ALA A 232 10.19 -0.02 11.90
N ALA A 233 9.68 -1.24 11.66
CA ALA A 233 10.50 -2.39 11.32
C ALA A 233 11.30 -2.14 10.02
N GLY A 234 10.67 -1.57 8.99
CA GLY A 234 11.34 -1.23 7.74
C GLY A 234 12.45 -0.20 7.90
N PHE A 235 12.22 0.85 8.70
CA PHE A 235 13.26 1.84 9.00
C PHE A 235 14.43 1.22 9.77
N VAL A 236 14.15 0.34 10.72
CA VAL A 236 15.17 -0.38 11.47
C VAL A 236 15.96 -1.33 10.56
N VAL A 237 15.28 -2.12 9.72
CA VAL A 237 15.95 -3.01 8.76
C VAL A 237 16.84 -2.22 7.80
N ALA A 238 16.34 -1.13 7.21
CA ALA A 238 17.11 -0.28 6.34
C ALA A 238 18.35 0.30 7.05
N ALA A 239 18.20 0.76 8.29
CA ALA A 239 19.27 1.30 9.10
C ALA A 239 20.34 0.25 9.46
N LEU A 240 19.92 -0.96 9.83
CA LEU A 240 20.86 -2.05 10.12
C LEU A 240 21.63 -2.48 8.87
N ILE A 241 20.96 -2.54 7.72
CA ILE A 241 21.60 -2.84 6.45
C ILE A 241 22.62 -1.73 6.11
N ALA A 242 22.24 -0.46 6.24
CA ALA A 242 23.13 0.66 5.98
C ALA A 242 24.35 0.68 6.90
N ALA A 243 24.19 0.30 8.17
CA ALA A 243 25.27 0.34 9.16
C ALA A 243 26.19 -0.89 9.15
N PHE A 244 25.66 -2.08 8.83
CA PHE A 244 26.38 -3.34 9.02
C PHE A 244 26.72 -4.09 7.73
N VAL A 245 26.01 -3.84 6.62
CA VAL A 245 26.38 -4.47 5.35
C VAL A 245 27.49 -3.66 4.68
N PRO A 246 28.68 -4.25 4.53
CA PRO A 246 29.82 -3.51 3.99
C PRO A 246 29.61 -3.15 2.51
N GLU A 247 30.10 -2.00 2.09
CA GLU A 247 30.03 -1.55 0.67
C GLU A 247 30.60 -2.59 -0.30
N SER A 248 31.59 -3.37 0.12
CA SER A 248 32.17 -4.45 -0.69
C SER A 248 31.19 -5.55 -1.06
N PHE A 249 30.17 -5.83 -0.21
CA PHE A 249 29.09 -6.75 -0.52
C PHE A 249 28.25 -6.24 -1.69
N TRP A 250 27.83 -4.99 -1.62
CA TRP A 250 27.01 -4.36 -2.66
C TRP A 250 27.80 -4.21 -3.96
N THR A 251 29.05 -3.74 -3.86
CA THR A 251 29.94 -3.62 -5.02
C THR A 251 30.15 -4.97 -5.68
N GLY A 252 30.37 -6.04 -4.90
CA GLY A 252 30.48 -7.39 -5.43
C GLY A 252 29.20 -7.88 -6.10
N LEU A 253 28.04 -7.58 -5.52
CA LEU A 253 26.73 -7.97 -6.05
C LEU A 253 26.37 -7.22 -7.33
N PHE A 254 26.65 -5.92 -7.40
CA PHE A 254 26.28 -5.09 -8.56
C PHE A 254 27.39 -5.07 -9.65
N SER A 255 28.58 -5.56 -9.36
CA SER A 255 29.67 -5.72 -10.32
C SER A 255 29.65 -7.07 -11.07
N LEU A 256 28.61 -7.90 -10.90
CA LEU A 256 28.45 -9.15 -11.66
C LEU A 256 28.42 -8.94 -13.19
N ALA A 257 28.08 -7.72 -13.62
CA ALA A 257 28.21 -7.31 -15.01
C ALA A 257 28.86 -5.92 -15.07
N PRO A 258 29.58 -5.58 -16.16
CA PRO A 258 30.19 -4.26 -16.32
C PRO A 258 29.16 -3.14 -16.29
N GLU A 259 29.43 -2.08 -15.54
CA GLU A 259 28.55 -0.91 -15.43
C GLU A 259 28.24 -0.31 -16.80
N GLY A 260 27.01 0.19 -16.95
CA GLY A 260 26.53 0.79 -18.20
C GLY A 260 26.13 -0.22 -19.28
N THR A 261 26.32 -1.53 -19.06
CA THR A 261 25.89 -2.56 -20.02
C THR A 261 24.43 -2.96 -19.78
N PHE A 262 23.79 -3.51 -20.81
CA PHE A 262 22.44 -4.11 -20.70
C PHE A 262 22.40 -5.19 -19.60
N ALA A 263 23.43 -6.02 -19.53
CA ALA A 263 23.51 -7.09 -18.52
C ALA A 263 23.53 -6.53 -17.09
N TRP A 264 24.20 -5.41 -16.86
CA TRP A 264 24.23 -4.73 -15.56
C TRP A 264 22.83 -4.24 -15.15
N VAL A 265 22.11 -3.60 -16.07
CA VAL A 265 20.76 -3.11 -15.81
C VAL A 265 19.79 -4.27 -15.58
N ALA A 266 19.85 -5.31 -16.44
CA ALA A 266 18.96 -6.47 -16.35
C ALA A 266 19.18 -7.27 -15.06
N LEU A 267 20.44 -7.57 -14.72
CA LEU A 267 20.80 -8.25 -13.47
C LEU A 267 20.44 -7.39 -12.25
N GLY A 268 20.75 -6.09 -12.28
CA GLY A 268 20.39 -5.18 -11.22
C GLY A 268 18.89 -5.10 -11.00
N SER A 269 18.08 -5.16 -12.07
CA SER A 269 16.62 -5.21 -11.97
C SER A 269 16.12 -6.51 -11.34
N VAL A 270 16.67 -7.66 -11.74
CA VAL A 270 16.34 -8.97 -11.15
C VAL A 270 16.76 -9.03 -9.67
N ILE A 271 17.97 -8.55 -9.36
CA ILE A 271 18.47 -8.46 -7.99
C ILE A 271 17.57 -7.53 -7.16
N GLY A 272 17.15 -6.39 -7.70
CA GLY A 272 16.24 -5.47 -7.03
C GLY A 272 14.95 -6.17 -6.62
N VAL A 273 14.29 -6.88 -7.55
CA VAL A 273 13.08 -7.67 -7.21
C VAL A 273 13.37 -8.73 -6.14
N ALA A 274 14.46 -9.47 -6.30
CA ALA A 274 14.84 -10.53 -5.34
C ALA A 274 15.07 -9.96 -3.92
N VAL A 275 15.77 -8.82 -3.83
CA VAL A 275 15.95 -8.11 -2.54
C VAL A 275 14.61 -7.66 -1.99
N GLY A 276 13.72 -7.08 -2.80
CA GLY A 276 12.38 -6.66 -2.38
C GLY A 276 11.55 -7.81 -1.81
N VAL A 277 11.57 -8.98 -2.46
CA VAL A 277 10.91 -10.19 -1.95
C VAL A 277 11.49 -10.64 -0.60
N LEU A 278 12.80 -10.53 -0.40
CA LEU A 278 13.49 -11.05 0.78
C LEU A 278 13.45 -10.09 1.99
N THR A 279 13.16 -8.82 1.79
CA THR A 279 13.21 -7.81 2.86
C THR A 279 11.98 -7.80 3.76
N PHE A 280 10.88 -8.40 3.36
CA PHE A 280 9.63 -8.46 4.13
C PHE A 280 9.09 -7.07 4.58
N VAL A 281 9.42 -6.02 3.85
CA VAL A 281 9.10 -4.64 4.20
C VAL A 281 7.89 -4.17 3.41
N CYS A 282 7.02 -3.35 4.01
CA CYS A 282 5.85 -2.77 3.34
C CYS A 282 6.25 -1.66 2.34
N SER A 283 5.32 -1.28 1.47
CA SER A 283 5.55 -0.31 0.38
C SER A 283 6.19 1.01 0.83
N VAL A 284 5.71 1.61 1.92
CA VAL A 284 6.25 2.88 2.46
C VAL A 284 7.66 2.69 3.00
N ALA A 285 7.89 1.61 3.73
CA ALA A 285 9.18 1.31 4.35
C ALA A 285 10.23 0.83 3.33
N ASN A 286 9.82 0.40 2.13
CA ASN A 286 10.73 0.13 1.02
C ASN A 286 11.49 1.38 0.56
N ILE A 287 10.93 2.59 0.69
CA ILE A 287 11.59 3.80 0.17
C ILE A 287 12.90 4.15 0.90
N PRO A 288 12.98 4.15 2.25
CA PRO A 288 14.26 4.28 2.94
C PRO A 288 15.28 3.22 2.53
N PHE A 289 14.85 1.98 2.31
CA PHE A 289 15.76 0.94 1.85
C PHE A 289 16.19 1.15 0.39
N ALA A 290 15.31 1.64 -0.47
CA ALA A 290 15.66 2.04 -1.83
C ALA A 290 16.76 3.12 -1.86
N VAL A 291 16.76 4.06 -0.88
CA VAL A 291 17.87 5.02 -0.70
C VAL A 291 19.19 4.31 -0.43
N VAL A 292 19.19 3.30 0.44
CA VAL A 292 20.40 2.51 0.74
C VAL A 292 20.91 1.81 -0.51
N LEU A 293 20.03 1.12 -1.24
CA LEU A 293 20.39 0.42 -2.48
C LEU A 293 20.92 1.39 -3.55
N TRP A 294 20.25 2.55 -3.71
CA TRP A 294 20.69 3.56 -4.67
C TRP A 294 22.09 4.09 -4.36
N ASN A 295 22.36 4.41 -3.09
CA ASN A 295 23.67 4.86 -2.65
C ASN A 295 24.73 3.75 -2.73
N ALA A 296 24.33 2.49 -2.68
CA ALA A 296 25.20 1.32 -2.85
C ALA A 296 25.52 0.98 -4.32
N GLY A 297 24.97 1.72 -5.30
CA GLY A 297 25.33 1.62 -6.71
C GLY A 297 24.50 0.65 -7.54
N ILE A 298 23.30 0.25 -7.06
CA ILE A 298 22.36 -0.51 -7.92
C ILE A 298 21.92 0.36 -9.11
N PRO A 299 21.72 -0.19 -10.32
CA PRO A 299 21.19 0.58 -11.45
C PRO A 299 19.83 1.22 -11.10
N PHE A 300 19.53 2.38 -11.67
CA PHE A 300 18.25 3.07 -11.48
C PHE A 300 17.02 2.16 -11.67
N GLY A 301 17.03 1.35 -12.75
CA GLY A 301 16.02 0.33 -12.98
C GLY A 301 15.92 -0.72 -11.88
N GLY A 302 17.04 -1.07 -11.24
CA GLY A 302 17.08 -2.00 -10.12
C GLY A 302 16.38 -1.46 -8.87
N VAL A 303 16.52 -0.16 -8.58
CA VAL A 303 15.77 0.51 -7.51
C VAL A 303 14.27 0.47 -7.79
N MET A 304 13.87 0.79 -9.03
CA MET A 304 12.45 0.76 -9.40
C MET A 304 11.87 -0.66 -9.34
N SER A 305 12.63 -1.66 -9.80
CA SER A 305 12.23 -3.07 -9.69
C SER A 305 12.07 -3.52 -8.24
N PHE A 306 12.94 -3.05 -7.33
CA PHE A 306 12.84 -3.31 -5.91
C PHE A 306 11.53 -2.72 -5.31
N ILE A 307 11.19 -1.48 -5.67
CA ILE A 307 9.98 -0.82 -5.19
C ILE A 307 8.73 -1.58 -5.65
N PHE A 308 8.69 -2.05 -6.90
CA PHE A 308 7.55 -2.77 -7.47
C PHE A 308 7.38 -4.21 -6.95
N ALA A 309 8.28 -4.71 -6.12
CA ALA A 309 8.24 -6.07 -5.59
C ALA A 309 7.41 -6.24 -4.30
N ASP A 310 6.82 -5.19 -3.78
CA ASP A 310 6.11 -5.17 -2.49
C ASP A 310 4.88 -6.09 -2.43
N LEU A 311 4.26 -6.38 -3.58
CA LEU A 311 3.10 -7.28 -3.69
C LEU A 311 3.45 -8.76 -3.79
N ILE A 312 4.73 -9.12 -3.77
CA ILE A 312 5.18 -10.53 -3.86
C ILE A 312 6.10 -10.95 -2.72
N VAL A 313 6.08 -10.23 -1.62
CA VAL A 313 6.73 -10.64 -0.38
C VAL A 313 6.05 -11.91 0.17
N PRO A 314 6.77 -12.83 0.85
CA PRO A 314 6.29 -14.17 1.17
C PRO A 314 4.94 -14.23 1.91
N HIS A 315 4.67 -13.29 2.81
CA HIS A 315 3.39 -13.24 3.53
C HIS A 315 2.22 -12.87 2.60
N ILE A 316 2.42 -11.96 1.64
CA ILE A 316 1.40 -11.61 0.63
C ILE A 316 1.15 -12.80 -0.31
N VAL A 317 2.21 -13.47 -0.75
CA VAL A 317 2.07 -14.70 -1.56
C VAL A 317 1.29 -15.79 -0.81
N ASN A 318 1.49 -15.91 0.51
CA ASN A 318 0.71 -16.82 1.33
C ASN A 318 -0.78 -16.42 1.41
N MET A 319 -1.09 -15.11 1.46
CA MET A 319 -2.48 -14.63 1.34
C MET A 319 -3.08 -14.99 -0.02
N TYR A 320 -2.37 -14.76 -1.12
CA TYR A 320 -2.84 -15.20 -2.44
C TYR A 320 -3.13 -16.69 -2.48
N ARG A 321 -2.25 -17.50 -1.87
CA ARG A 321 -2.44 -18.96 -1.81
C ARG A 321 -3.70 -19.33 -1.04
N LYS A 322 -3.96 -18.68 0.09
CA LYS A 322 -5.17 -18.91 0.89
C LYS A 322 -6.43 -18.47 0.14
N TYR A 323 -6.42 -17.28 -0.45
CA TYR A 323 -7.61 -16.69 -1.06
C TYR A 323 -7.92 -17.25 -2.45
N TYR A 324 -6.91 -17.41 -3.29
CA TYR A 324 -7.11 -17.70 -4.71
C TYR A 324 -6.57 -19.08 -5.12
N GLY A 325 -6.01 -19.82 -4.18
CA GLY A 325 -5.38 -21.11 -4.43
C GLY A 325 -3.93 -21.00 -4.93
N ALA A 326 -3.19 -22.11 -4.80
CA ALA A 326 -1.75 -22.15 -5.07
C ALA A 326 -1.38 -21.83 -6.54
N ARG A 327 -2.24 -22.22 -7.49
CA ARG A 327 -1.98 -21.99 -8.93
C ARG A 327 -2.00 -20.50 -9.27
N LEU A 328 -3.05 -19.79 -8.88
CA LEU A 328 -3.19 -18.36 -9.17
C LEU A 328 -2.15 -17.55 -8.38
N ALA A 329 -1.86 -17.93 -7.13
CA ALA A 329 -0.78 -17.34 -6.34
C ALA A 329 0.59 -17.45 -7.02
N ALA A 330 0.92 -18.62 -7.58
CA ALA A 330 2.17 -18.82 -8.32
C ALA A 330 2.22 -17.96 -9.60
N VAL A 331 1.12 -17.86 -10.32
CA VAL A 331 1.05 -17.01 -11.52
C VAL A 331 1.21 -15.54 -11.16
N LEU A 332 0.53 -15.06 -10.13
CA LEU A 332 0.68 -13.68 -9.65
C LEU A 332 2.12 -13.39 -9.24
N PHE A 333 2.74 -14.30 -8.47
CA PHE A 333 4.14 -14.17 -8.07
C PHE A 333 5.08 -14.06 -9.28
N VAL A 334 5.02 -15.04 -10.19
CA VAL A 334 5.91 -15.09 -11.37
C VAL A 334 5.66 -13.88 -12.28
N SER A 335 4.39 -13.50 -12.47
CA SER A 335 4.03 -12.36 -13.30
C SER A 335 4.57 -11.07 -12.73
N ILE A 336 4.28 -10.76 -11.47
CA ILE A 336 4.73 -9.52 -10.83
C ILE A 336 6.26 -9.48 -10.76
N PHE A 337 6.93 -10.60 -10.41
CA PHE A 337 8.39 -10.69 -10.41
C PHE A 337 8.99 -10.33 -11.76
N THR A 338 8.50 -10.99 -12.81
CA THR A 338 9.01 -10.79 -14.17
C THR A 338 8.71 -9.37 -14.67
N LEU A 339 7.48 -8.90 -14.44
CA LEU A 339 7.06 -7.57 -14.89
C LEU A 339 7.79 -6.46 -14.14
N ALA A 340 8.04 -6.60 -12.83
CA ALA A 340 8.83 -5.64 -12.07
C ALA A 340 10.27 -5.55 -12.60
N ALA A 341 10.91 -6.68 -12.90
CA ALA A 341 12.24 -6.69 -13.50
C ALA A 341 12.26 -6.06 -14.91
N VAL A 342 11.29 -6.41 -15.76
CA VAL A 342 11.16 -5.86 -17.12
C VAL A 342 10.87 -4.35 -17.05
N SER A 343 9.93 -3.93 -16.21
CA SER A 343 9.59 -2.51 -16.05
C SER A 343 10.79 -1.69 -15.57
N GLY A 344 11.59 -2.23 -14.65
CA GLY A 344 12.83 -1.57 -14.23
C GLY A 344 13.82 -1.37 -15.37
N VAL A 345 14.01 -2.38 -16.23
CA VAL A 345 14.86 -2.24 -17.41
C VAL A 345 14.31 -1.19 -18.37
N VAL A 346 13.01 -1.21 -18.66
CA VAL A 346 12.36 -0.22 -19.54
C VAL A 346 12.51 1.19 -18.99
N ILE A 347 12.23 1.37 -17.69
CA ILE A 347 12.37 2.65 -17.01
C ILE A 347 13.81 3.17 -17.07
N HIS A 348 14.79 2.30 -16.79
CA HIS A 348 16.20 2.68 -16.83
C HIS A 348 16.58 3.28 -18.18
N TYR A 349 16.28 2.57 -19.27
CA TYR A 349 16.62 3.06 -20.60
C TYR A 349 15.79 4.27 -21.04
N THR A 350 14.52 4.33 -20.67
CA THR A 350 13.69 5.49 -20.94
C THR A 350 14.25 6.74 -20.26
N TRP A 351 14.62 6.65 -18.96
CA TRP A 351 15.21 7.76 -18.21
C TRP A 351 16.61 8.10 -18.68
N ALA A 352 17.40 7.10 -19.09
CA ALA A 352 18.72 7.33 -19.68
C ALA A 352 18.65 8.13 -20.99
N THR A 353 17.67 7.83 -21.86
CA THR A 353 17.52 8.53 -23.15
C THR A 353 17.12 9.99 -23.01
N VAL A 354 16.36 10.32 -21.95
CA VAL A 354 15.94 11.70 -21.66
C VAL A 354 16.85 12.40 -20.64
N GLY A 355 17.93 11.74 -20.17
CA GLY A 355 18.90 12.32 -19.25
C GLY A 355 18.34 12.59 -17.84
N LEU A 356 17.35 11.81 -17.40
CA LEU A 356 16.67 12.00 -16.12
C LEU A 356 17.16 11.07 -15.01
N ILE A 357 18.14 10.20 -15.25
CA ILE A 357 18.73 9.39 -14.18
C ILE A 357 19.51 10.29 -13.25
N PRO A 358 19.17 10.35 -11.93
CA PRO A 358 19.92 11.14 -10.96
C PRO A 358 21.32 10.59 -10.79
N GLN A 359 22.21 11.41 -10.25
CA GLN A 359 23.55 10.92 -9.91
C GLN A 359 23.47 10.03 -8.65
N PRO A 360 24.18 8.89 -8.63
CA PRO A 360 24.30 8.07 -7.42
C PRO A 360 24.82 8.89 -6.25
N GLY A 361 24.31 8.65 -5.04
CA GLY A 361 24.66 9.43 -3.86
C GLY A 361 23.87 10.75 -3.71
N SER A 362 23.04 11.13 -4.68
CA SER A 362 22.14 12.30 -4.55
C SER A 362 20.89 12.03 -3.70
N ALA A 363 20.64 10.77 -3.37
CA ALA A 363 19.53 10.36 -2.51
C ALA A 363 19.85 10.68 -1.03
N GLY A 364 18.83 11.13 -0.33
CA GLY A 364 18.96 11.58 1.06
C GLY A 364 18.50 13.02 1.24
N GLY A 365 18.06 13.62 0.15
CA GLY A 365 17.24 14.82 0.05
C GLY A 365 17.83 16.07 0.70
N THR A 366 18.01 17.06 -0.13
CA THR A 366 18.26 18.45 0.25
C THR A 366 16.95 19.20 0.55
N ALA A 367 15.94 18.55 1.14
CA ALA A 367 14.84 19.33 1.66
C ALA A 367 15.42 20.29 2.72
N PRO A 368 15.25 21.61 2.59
CA PRO A 368 15.78 22.55 3.58
C PRO A 368 15.30 22.14 4.97
N SER A 369 16.19 22.00 5.92
CA SER A 369 15.87 21.56 7.29
C SER A 369 14.76 22.40 7.96
N GLY A 370 14.64 23.67 7.59
CA GLY A 370 13.57 24.57 8.07
C GLY A 370 12.16 24.23 7.56
N TYR A 371 12.03 23.85 6.30
CA TYR A 371 10.74 23.49 5.71
C TYR A 371 10.16 22.22 6.35
N ALA A 372 10.95 21.17 6.45
CA ALA A 372 10.54 19.92 7.08
C ALA A 372 10.13 20.13 8.55
N THR A 373 10.85 20.97 9.28
CA THR A 373 10.51 21.28 10.69
C THR A 373 9.15 21.96 10.81
N ILE A 374 8.85 22.96 9.97
CA ILE A 374 7.56 23.64 9.98
C ILE A 374 6.43 22.66 9.68
N LEU A 375 6.59 21.84 8.63
CA LEU A 375 5.59 20.86 8.26
C LEU A 375 5.42 19.79 9.34
N ASN A 376 6.49 19.32 9.95
CA ASN A 376 6.42 18.35 11.04
C ASN A 376 5.62 18.91 12.23
N VAL A 377 5.79 20.19 12.58
CA VAL A 377 5.01 20.83 13.66
C VAL A 377 3.53 20.92 13.29
N VAL A 378 3.21 21.36 12.06
CA VAL A 378 1.83 21.47 11.58
C VAL A 378 1.15 20.11 11.55
N PHE A 379 1.80 19.11 10.93
CA PHE A 379 1.20 17.77 10.82
C PHE A 379 1.23 16.99 12.14
N SER A 380 2.12 17.28 13.06
CA SER A 380 2.00 16.76 14.43
C SER A 380 0.76 17.30 15.14
N ALA A 381 0.38 18.55 14.90
CA ALA A 381 -0.87 19.09 15.44
C ALA A 381 -2.10 18.41 14.79
N VAL A 382 -2.05 18.11 13.49
CA VAL A 382 -3.10 17.34 12.80
C VAL A 382 -3.21 15.95 13.40
N PHE A 383 -2.10 15.24 13.57
CA PHE A 383 -2.06 13.91 14.17
C PHE A 383 -2.61 13.88 15.60
N LEU A 384 -2.28 14.88 16.40
CA LEU A 384 -2.86 15.01 17.75
C LEU A 384 -4.37 15.27 17.70
N ALA A 385 -4.87 16.03 16.72
CA ALA A 385 -6.29 16.23 16.52
C ALA A 385 -7.00 14.94 16.10
N GLU A 386 -6.40 14.13 15.23
CA GLU A 386 -6.91 12.81 14.83
C GLU A 386 -7.02 11.88 16.05
N ILE A 387 -5.99 11.81 16.89
CA ILE A 387 -6.01 11.05 18.15
C ILE A 387 -7.11 11.56 19.07
N TYR A 388 -7.21 12.87 19.25
CA TYR A 388 -8.22 13.47 20.13
C TYR A 388 -9.64 13.11 19.68
N VAL A 389 -9.95 13.28 18.41
CA VAL A 389 -11.27 12.96 17.84
C VAL A 389 -11.57 11.46 17.97
N THR A 390 -10.59 10.60 17.73
CA THR A 390 -10.79 9.16 17.77
C THR A 390 -11.05 8.64 19.19
N PHE A 391 -10.29 9.11 20.18
CA PHE A 391 -10.34 8.53 21.53
C PHE A 391 -11.20 9.30 22.52
N PHE A 392 -11.33 10.61 22.38
CA PHE A 392 -12.01 11.44 23.39
C PHE A 392 -13.42 11.89 22.97
N GLU A 393 -13.68 12.11 21.68
CA GLU A 393 -15.05 12.43 21.24
C GLU A 393 -15.95 11.18 21.10
N SER A 394 -15.41 9.95 21.08
CA SER A 394 -16.23 8.73 21.08
C SER A 394 -16.77 8.39 22.50
N SER A 395 -16.09 8.82 23.56
CA SER A 395 -16.53 8.55 24.96
C SER A 395 -17.65 9.48 25.46
N GLY A 396 -18.00 10.54 24.74
CA GLY A 396 -19.02 11.49 25.14
C GLY A 396 -20.46 11.16 24.72
N GLY A 397 -20.67 10.06 23.98
CA GLY A 397 -21.98 9.63 23.47
C GLY A 397 -22.76 8.66 24.37
N ASP A 398 -22.10 8.00 25.31
CA ASP A 398 -22.70 6.90 26.09
C ASP A 398 -23.20 7.26 27.48
N GLU A 399 -22.98 8.51 27.96
CA GLU A 399 -23.45 8.90 29.29
C GLU A 399 -24.88 9.54 29.34
N GLY A 400 -25.55 9.61 28.18
CA GLY A 400 -26.85 10.33 28.08
C GLY A 400 -28.13 9.48 28.17
N THR A 401 -28.07 8.14 28.28
CA THR A 401 -29.28 7.29 28.14
C THR A 401 -29.56 6.37 29.32
N MET A 402 -28.97 6.59 30.50
CA MET A 402 -29.37 5.88 31.73
C MET A 402 -29.95 6.82 32.79
N ALA A 403 -30.88 7.66 32.44
CA ALA A 403 -31.72 8.36 33.41
C ALA A 403 -33.10 8.51 32.78
N HIS A 404 -33.97 7.57 33.09
CA HIS A 404 -35.42 7.62 33.21
C HIS A 404 -36.08 6.29 32.81
N ALA A 405 -36.06 5.39 33.78
CA ALA A 405 -37.13 4.40 33.92
C ALA A 405 -37.41 4.25 35.41
N ASP A 406 -38.31 5.05 35.90
CA ASP A 406 -39.18 4.76 37.05
C ASP A 406 -40.56 4.40 36.54
#